data_e8827c49997f641cce33bc176eea555d
#
_entry.id   e8827c49997f641cce33bc176eea555d
#
_cell.length_a   1.000
_cell.length_b   1.000
_cell.length_c   1.000
_cell.angle_alpha   90.00
_cell.angle_beta   90.00
_cell.angle_gamma   90.00
#
_symmetry.space_group_name_H-M   'P 1'
#
loop_
_entity.id
_entity.type
_entity.pdbx_description
1 polymer ?
#
loop_
_entity_poly.entity_id
_entity_poly.type
_entity_poly.pdbx_seq_one_letter_code
_entity_poly.pdbx_strand_id
1 'polypeptide(L)'
;MRLLLAFLLFTAIPARGADAWEAFFDPFLGDLRAELDEAKRSGRKGALVMYHFEECPYCQRMKREVLSRADVQQSYRRDFVALAIDTRGSQPVTGLDGRVLPENAFAREQKIRGTPTFDFYGTDGERIYRHTGGLFNAAEFIALGRYIASGAYRSLSFPEYKQKGI
;
A
#
# COMPACT_ATOMS: atom_id res chain seq x y z
N MET A 1 24.78 -54.48 -24.06
CA MET A 1 23.66 -53.87 -23.33
C MET A 1 24.09 -52.43 -23.06
N ARG A 2 23.70 -51.44 -23.92
CA ARG A 2 24.13 -50.04 -23.84
C ARG A 2 23.04 -49.23 -23.12
N LEU A 3 23.36 -48.78 -21.90
CA LEU A 3 22.51 -47.83 -21.14
C LEU A 3 22.62 -46.45 -21.78
N LEU A 4 21.53 -45.97 -22.38
CA LEU A 4 21.37 -44.57 -22.78
C LEU A 4 20.92 -43.76 -21.53
N LEU A 5 21.83 -42.97 -20.99
CA LEU A 5 21.51 -41.95 -19.97
C LEU A 5 20.81 -40.77 -20.71
N ALA A 6 19.52 -40.63 -20.54
CA ALA A 6 18.79 -39.43 -20.98
C ALA A 6 19.07 -38.29 -19.99
N PHE A 7 19.84 -37.29 -20.44
CA PHE A 7 20.05 -36.01 -19.70
C PHE A 7 18.80 -35.16 -19.88
N LEU A 8 17.95 -35.06 -18.86
CA LEU A 8 16.86 -34.11 -18.78
C LEU A 8 17.45 -32.71 -18.55
N LEU A 9 17.51 -31.92 -19.63
CA LEU A 9 17.81 -30.47 -19.55
C LEU A 9 16.63 -29.77 -18.87
N PHE A 10 16.78 -29.48 -17.57
CA PHE A 10 15.88 -28.60 -16.83
C PHE A 10 16.16 -27.16 -17.31
N THR A 11 15.35 -26.67 -18.24
CA THR A 11 15.35 -25.25 -18.62
C THR A 11 14.74 -24.46 -17.49
N ALA A 12 15.58 -23.79 -16.68
CA ALA A 12 15.13 -22.83 -15.71
C ALA A 12 14.45 -21.66 -16.44
N ILE A 13 13.12 -21.57 -16.34
CA ILE A 13 12.37 -20.40 -16.78
C ILE A 13 12.80 -19.27 -15.85
N PRO A 14 13.36 -18.14 -16.35
CA PRO A 14 13.66 -17.02 -15.49
C PRO A 14 12.34 -16.54 -14.87
N ALA A 15 12.22 -16.62 -13.57
CA ALA A 15 11.14 -15.96 -12.83
C ALA A 15 11.25 -14.47 -13.15
N ARG A 16 10.21 -13.93 -13.81
CA ARG A 16 10.07 -12.48 -13.99
C ARG A 16 10.09 -11.89 -12.58
N GLY A 17 11.17 -11.22 -12.22
CA GLY A 17 11.27 -10.55 -10.92
C GLY A 17 10.10 -9.59 -10.78
N ALA A 18 9.32 -9.74 -9.71
CA ALA A 18 8.31 -8.76 -9.34
C ALA A 18 9.00 -7.38 -9.27
N ASP A 19 8.34 -6.34 -9.76
CA ASP A 19 8.88 -4.99 -9.68
C ASP A 19 9.12 -4.64 -8.21
N ALA A 20 10.26 -4.02 -7.90
CA ALA A 20 10.69 -3.77 -6.52
C ALA A 20 9.64 -3.01 -5.68
N TRP A 21 8.76 -2.23 -6.31
CA TRP A 21 7.67 -1.51 -5.63
C TRP A 21 6.51 -2.43 -5.20
N GLU A 22 6.30 -3.57 -5.86
CA GLU A 22 5.24 -4.52 -5.50
C GLU A 22 5.44 -5.06 -4.09
N ALA A 23 6.69 -5.20 -3.66
CA ALA A 23 7.02 -5.60 -2.31
C ALA A 23 6.61 -4.58 -1.23
N PHE A 24 6.18 -3.37 -1.60
CA PHE A 24 5.62 -2.42 -0.65
C PHE A 24 4.24 -2.85 -0.16
N PHE A 25 3.44 -3.49 -1.01
CA PHE A 25 2.08 -3.86 -0.71
C PHE A 25 1.97 -5.28 -0.16
N ASP A 26 1.09 -5.46 0.81
CA ASP A 26 0.65 -6.77 1.26
C ASP A 26 -0.34 -7.36 0.22
N PRO A 27 -0.46 -8.70 0.09
CA PRO A 27 -1.49 -9.31 -0.75
C PRO A 27 -2.88 -8.88 -0.30
N PHE A 28 -3.67 -8.31 -1.21
CA PHE A 28 -5.03 -7.86 -0.92
C PHE A 28 -6.07 -8.79 -1.59
N LEU A 29 -6.87 -9.48 -0.78
CA LEU A 29 -7.90 -10.39 -1.24
C LEU A 29 -9.28 -9.73 -1.37
N GLY A 30 -9.33 -8.40 -1.28
CA GLY A 30 -10.53 -7.61 -1.51
C GLY A 30 -11.40 -7.38 -0.27
N ASP A 31 -10.98 -7.77 0.95
CA ASP A 31 -11.73 -7.51 2.18
C ASP A 31 -10.97 -6.56 3.11
N LEU A 32 -11.39 -5.29 3.12
CA LEU A 32 -10.72 -4.27 3.91
C LEU A 32 -10.85 -4.48 5.43
N ARG A 33 -11.95 -5.08 5.89
CA ARG A 33 -12.12 -5.39 7.32
C ARG A 33 -11.19 -6.52 7.74
N ALA A 34 -11.07 -7.56 6.94
CA ALA A 34 -10.14 -8.67 7.22
C ALA A 34 -8.69 -8.17 7.32
N GLU A 35 -8.30 -7.20 6.50
CA GLU A 35 -6.96 -6.59 6.53
C GLU A 35 -6.74 -5.76 7.81
N LEU A 36 -7.75 -5.04 8.29
CA LEU A 36 -7.67 -4.31 9.56
C LEU A 36 -7.61 -5.27 10.77
N ASP A 37 -8.35 -6.37 10.71
CA ASP A 37 -8.28 -7.43 11.73
C ASP A 37 -6.89 -8.09 11.75
N GLU A 38 -6.27 -8.29 10.58
CA GLU A 38 -4.88 -8.76 10.48
C GLU A 38 -3.89 -7.74 11.05
N ALA A 39 -4.05 -6.46 10.71
CA ALA A 39 -3.24 -5.39 11.28
C ALA A 39 -3.30 -5.41 12.81
N LYS A 40 -4.48 -5.55 13.38
CA LYS A 40 -4.70 -5.63 14.83
C LYS A 40 -4.03 -6.87 15.44
N ARG A 41 -4.19 -8.05 14.84
CA ARG A 41 -3.60 -9.31 15.31
C ARG A 41 -2.07 -9.28 15.28
N SER A 42 -1.49 -8.67 14.23
CA SER A 42 -0.04 -8.54 14.08
C SER A 42 0.58 -7.37 14.86
N GLY A 43 -0.22 -6.61 15.63
CA GLY A 43 0.24 -5.46 16.43
C GLY A 43 0.54 -4.20 15.61
N ARG A 44 0.15 -4.18 14.32
CA ARG A 44 0.25 -3.00 13.46
C ARG A 44 -0.77 -1.92 13.87
N LYS A 45 -0.53 -0.70 13.46
CA LYS A 45 -1.36 0.47 13.84
C LYS A 45 -2.63 0.62 12.99
N GLY A 46 -2.68 -0.06 11.85
CA GLY A 46 -3.80 -0.01 10.94
C GLY A 46 -3.41 -0.38 9.50
N ALA A 47 -4.14 0.16 8.55
CA ALA A 47 -3.87 -0.05 7.13
C ALA A 47 -3.60 1.27 6.41
N LEU A 48 -2.71 1.20 5.40
CA LEU A 48 -2.53 2.22 4.37
C LEU A 48 -3.16 1.70 3.08
N VAL A 49 -4.07 2.47 2.48
CA VAL A 49 -4.65 2.19 1.18
C VAL A 49 -4.17 3.24 0.18
N MET A 50 -3.43 2.80 -0.84
CA MET A 50 -3.05 3.64 -1.98
C MET A 50 -4.07 3.48 -3.10
N TYR A 51 -4.74 4.57 -3.47
CA TYR A 51 -5.58 4.64 -4.66
C TYR A 51 -4.73 5.09 -5.84
N HIS A 52 -4.72 4.29 -6.89
CA HIS A 52 -3.92 4.53 -8.09
C HIS A 52 -4.67 4.07 -9.36
N PHE A 53 -4.06 4.24 -10.51
CA PHE A 53 -4.38 3.51 -11.74
C PHE A 53 -3.08 3.35 -12.57
N GLU A 54 -3.08 2.44 -13.52
CA GLU A 54 -1.85 2.02 -14.19
C GLU A 54 -1.16 3.17 -14.94
N GLU A 55 -1.89 3.95 -15.73
CA GLU A 55 -1.33 5.02 -16.56
C GLU A 55 -1.10 6.34 -15.80
N CYS A 56 -1.31 6.37 -14.47
CA CYS A 56 -1.11 7.55 -13.65
C CYS A 56 0.38 7.92 -13.53
N PRO A 57 0.85 9.05 -14.11
CA PRO A 57 2.28 9.37 -14.12
C PRO A 57 2.86 9.58 -12.72
N TYR A 58 2.09 10.22 -11.83
CA TYR A 58 2.51 10.45 -10.44
C TYR A 58 2.55 9.16 -9.64
N CYS A 59 1.62 8.22 -9.90
CA CYS A 59 1.65 6.91 -9.27
C CYS A 59 2.87 6.11 -9.72
N GLN A 60 3.17 6.10 -11.01
CA GLN A 60 4.35 5.45 -11.57
C GLN A 60 5.64 6.05 -10.99
N ARG A 61 5.68 7.37 -10.82
CA ARG A 61 6.81 8.03 -10.18
C ARG A 61 6.96 7.61 -8.72
N MET A 62 5.87 7.59 -7.93
CA MET A 62 5.88 7.08 -6.55
C MET A 62 6.40 5.65 -6.48
N LYS A 63 5.90 4.76 -7.34
CA LYS A 63 6.32 3.36 -7.40
C LYS A 63 7.82 3.23 -7.63
N ARG A 64 8.37 3.93 -8.64
CA ARG A 64 9.80 3.84 -8.98
C ARG A 64 10.74 4.50 -7.97
N GLU A 65 10.39 5.70 -7.47
CA GLU A 65 11.34 6.55 -6.73
C GLU A 65 11.22 6.39 -5.20
N VAL A 66 10.05 5.96 -4.71
CA VAL A 66 9.74 5.90 -3.28
C VAL A 66 9.39 4.49 -2.81
N LEU A 67 8.33 3.87 -3.40
CA LEU A 67 7.81 2.60 -2.90
C LEU A 67 8.74 1.41 -3.18
N SER A 68 9.63 1.51 -4.18
CA SER A 68 10.67 0.51 -4.47
C SER A 68 11.82 0.49 -3.46
N ARG A 69 11.91 1.47 -2.56
CA ARG A 69 13.03 1.59 -1.62
C ARG A 69 12.81 0.67 -0.41
N ALA A 70 13.85 -0.06 -0.05
CA ALA A 70 13.83 -0.99 1.09
C ALA A 70 13.57 -0.29 2.44
N ASP A 71 14.13 0.91 2.66
CA ASP A 71 13.93 1.69 3.88
C ASP A 71 12.47 2.16 4.04
N VAL A 72 11.82 2.54 2.95
CA VAL A 72 10.40 2.89 2.91
C VAL A 72 9.54 1.66 3.23
N GLN A 73 9.79 0.55 2.54
CA GLN A 73 9.06 -0.71 2.73
C GLN A 73 9.18 -1.20 4.17
N GLN A 74 10.38 -1.21 4.73
CA GLN A 74 10.62 -1.61 6.11
C GLN A 74 9.89 -0.72 7.11
N SER A 75 9.91 0.61 6.90
CA SER A 75 9.25 1.58 7.78
C SER A 75 7.74 1.36 7.81
N TYR A 76 7.10 1.20 6.65
CA TYR A 76 5.66 1.04 6.56
C TYR A 76 5.19 -0.33 7.03
N ARG A 77 5.87 -1.40 6.64
CA ARG A 77 5.53 -2.78 7.01
C ARG A 77 5.51 -3.02 8.51
N ARG A 78 6.32 -2.27 9.27
CA ARG A 78 6.32 -2.33 10.74
C ARG A 78 5.00 -1.87 11.34
N ASP A 79 4.41 -0.83 10.77
CA ASP A 79 3.30 -0.11 11.40
C ASP A 79 1.95 -0.30 10.69
N PHE A 80 1.95 -0.69 9.40
CA PHE A 80 0.73 -0.76 8.58
C PHE A 80 0.69 -2.02 7.72
N VAL A 81 -0.53 -2.49 7.43
CA VAL A 81 -0.82 -3.29 6.25
C VAL A 81 -0.96 -2.32 5.08
N ALA A 82 -0.18 -2.50 4.02
CA ALA A 82 -0.20 -1.61 2.87
C ALA A 82 -0.95 -2.25 1.69
N LEU A 83 -2.00 -1.60 1.21
CA LEU A 83 -2.91 -2.10 0.20
C LEU A 83 -2.95 -1.17 -1.01
N ALA A 84 -3.24 -1.72 -2.20
CA ALA A 84 -3.44 -0.95 -3.42
C ALA A 84 -4.86 -1.19 -3.97
N ILE A 85 -5.53 -0.12 -4.41
CA ILE A 85 -6.84 -0.16 -5.07
C ILE A 85 -6.72 0.61 -6.38
N ASP A 86 -7.07 -0.07 -7.49
CA ASP A 86 -7.13 0.57 -8.81
C ASP A 86 -8.44 1.35 -8.96
N THR A 87 -8.35 2.68 -9.09
CA THR A 87 -9.53 3.54 -9.27
C THR A 87 -10.27 3.32 -10.58
N ARG A 88 -9.72 2.55 -11.49
CA ARG A 88 -10.32 2.10 -12.77
C ARG A 88 -10.59 0.59 -12.78
N GLY A 89 -10.16 -0.12 -11.76
CA GLY A 89 -10.26 -1.57 -11.64
C GLY A 89 -11.69 -2.05 -11.42
N SER A 90 -11.88 -3.34 -11.61
CA SER A 90 -13.17 -4.03 -11.47
C SER A 90 -13.14 -5.18 -10.46
N GLN A 91 -12.01 -5.40 -9.79
CA GLN A 91 -11.93 -6.42 -8.75
C GLN A 91 -12.89 -6.08 -7.59
N PRO A 92 -13.53 -7.07 -6.98
CA PRO A 92 -14.43 -6.83 -5.87
C PRO A 92 -13.68 -6.36 -4.63
N VAL A 93 -14.20 -5.31 -3.99
CA VAL A 93 -13.73 -4.80 -2.69
C VAL A 93 -14.89 -4.81 -1.72
N THR A 94 -14.73 -5.54 -0.62
CA THR A 94 -15.63 -5.49 0.53
C THR A 94 -15.20 -4.32 1.43
N GLY A 95 -16.05 -3.33 1.53
CA GLY A 95 -15.85 -2.16 2.37
C GLY A 95 -16.02 -2.46 3.86
N LEU A 96 -15.72 -1.47 4.70
CA LEU A 96 -15.88 -1.59 6.16
C LEU A 96 -17.34 -1.72 6.62
N ASP A 97 -18.27 -1.34 5.79
CA ASP A 97 -19.72 -1.53 5.97
C ASP A 97 -20.24 -2.90 5.48
N GLY A 98 -19.33 -3.75 4.98
CA GLY A 98 -19.66 -5.09 4.47
C GLY A 98 -20.20 -5.12 3.04
N ARG A 99 -20.39 -3.97 2.38
CA ARG A 99 -20.83 -3.92 0.98
C ARG A 99 -19.69 -4.29 0.04
N VAL A 100 -20.00 -5.06 -0.98
CA VAL A 100 -19.06 -5.44 -2.03
C VAL A 100 -19.27 -4.55 -3.24
N LEU A 101 -18.22 -3.85 -3.66
CA LEU A 101 -18.22 -2.97 -4.81
C LEU A 101 -17.00 -3.27 -5.70
N PRO A 102 -17.08 -3.07 -7.01
CA PRO A 102 -15.86 -3.05 -7.82
C PRO A 102 -14.98 -1.87 -7.41
N GLU A 103 -13.66 -2.03 -7.53
CA GLU A 103 -12.64 -1.04 -7.10
C GLU A 103 -12.97 0.39 -7.54
N ASN A 104 -13.39 0.57 -8.80
CA ASN A 104 -13.73 1.88 -9.34
C ASN A 104 -14.96 2.50 -8.66
N ALA A 105 -15.96 1.70 -8.27
CA ALA A 105 -17.12 2.17 -7.56
C ALA A 105 -16.76 2.46 -6.09
N PHE A 106 -15.97 1.59 -5.46
CA PHE A 106 -15.45 1.80 -4.11
C PHE A 106 -14.64 3.11 -4.03
N ALA A 107 -13.71 3.35 -4.95
CA ALA A 107 -12.93 4.58 -4.99
C ALA A 107 -13.81 5.85 -5.15
N ARG A 108 -14.89 5.78 -5.95
CA ARG A 108 -15.86 6.88 -6.06
C ARG A 108 -16.60 7.13 -4.75
N GLU A 109 -17.04 6.09 -4.05
CA GLU A 109 -17.68 6.23 -2.72
C GLU A 109 -16.72 6.82 -1.69
N GLN A 110 -15.43 6.43 -1.75
CA GLN A 110 -14.40 7.05 -0.92
C GLN A 110 -14.07 8.49 -1.35
N LYS A 111 -14.74 9.03 -2.38
CA LYS A 111 -14.54 10.39 -2.91
C LYS A 111 -13.10 10.65 -3.36
N ILE A 112 -12.45 9.64 -3.96
CA ILE A 112 -11.12 9.80 -4.56
C ILE A 112 -11.25 10.66 -5.81
N ARG A 113 -10.58 11.82 -5.81
CA ARG A 113 -10.63 12.80 -6.90
C ARG A 113 -9.31 12.95 -7.65
N GLY A 114 -8.25 12.38 -7.12
CA GLY A 114 -6.91 12.42 -7.71
C GLY A 114 -6.07 11.25 -7.24
N THR A 115 -5.04 10.92 -8.02
CA THR A 115 -4.12 9.83 -7.71
C THR A 115 -2.66 10.26 -7.86
N PRO A 116 -1.75 9.72 -7.03
CA PRO A 116 -2.06 8.81 -5.93
C PRO A 116 -2.80 9.52 -4.79
N THR A 117 -3.67 8.79 -4.10
CA THR A 117 -4.22 9.19 -2.79
C THR A 117 -3.91 8.09 -1.80
N PHE A 118 -3.52 8.46 -0.60
CA PHE A 118 -3.16 7.55 0.49
C PHE A 118 -4.11 7.78 1.66
N ASP A 119 -4.95 6.77 1.95
CA ASP A 119 -5.80 6.76 3.14
C ASP A 119 -5.18 5.90 4.22
N PHE A 120 -5.13 6.42 5.43
CA PHE A 120 -4.74 5.66 6.61
C PHE A 120 -5.97 5.36 7.46
N TYR A 121 -6.14 4.09 7.77
CA TYR A 121 -7.22 3.60 8.62
C TYR A 121 -6.65 3.05 9.91
N GLY A 122 -7.29 3.38 11.04
CA GLY A 122 -7.04 2.72 12.32
C GLY A 122 -7.58 1.29 12.32
N THR A 123 -7.14 0.48 13.30
CA THR A 123 -7.65 -0.90 13.45
C THR A 123 -9.13 -0.96 13.86
N ASP A 124 -9.74 0.16 14.20
CA ASP A 124 -11.18 0.35 14.44
C ASP A 124 -11.98 0.60 13.16
N GLY A 125 -11.31 0.80 12.03
CA GLY A 125 -11.91 1.10 10.74
C GLY A 125 -12.12 2.59 10.48
N GLU A 126 -11.78 3.47 11.41
CA GLU A 126 -11.85 4.91 11.15
C GLU A 126 -10.72 5.35 10.21
N ARG A 127 -11.08 6.17 9.20
CA ARG A 127 -10.07 6.82 8.37
C ARG A 127 -9.47 7.99 9.14
N ILE A 128 -8.24 7.81 9.62
CA ILE A 128 -7.53 8.77 10.48
C ILE A 128 -6.79 9.85 9.71
N TYR A 129 -6.40 9.59 8.46
CA TYR A 129 -5.69 10.57 7.65
C TYR A 129 -5.84 10.29 6.16
N ARG A 130 -5.85 11.34 5.34
CA ARG A 130 -5.77 11.28 3.89
C ARG A 130 -4.70 12.21 3.37
N HIS A 131 -3.82 11.70 2.51
CA HIS A 131 -2.90 12.49 1.72
C HIS A 131 -3.23 12.31 0.23
N THR A 132 -3.43 13.40 -0.50
CA THR A 132 -3.64 13.37 -1.95
C THR A 132 -2.46 13.99 -2.65
N GLY A 133 -1.94 13.30 -3.66
CA GLY A 133 -0.74 13.67 -4.41
C GLY A 133 0.47 12.82 -4.09
N GLY A 134 1.53 12.97 -4.89
CA GLY A 134 2.78 12.24 -4.70
C GLY A 134 3.69 12.92 -3.67
N LEU A 135 4.24 12.13 -2.76
CA LEU A 135 5.37 12.49 -1.88
C LEU A 135 6.64 11.84 -2.43
N PHE A 136 7.33 12.55 -3.33
CA PHE A 136 8.47 11.99 -4.06
C PHE A 136 9.78 12.01 -3.29
N ASN A 137 9.79 12.54 -2.07
CA ASN A 137 10.91 12.43 -1.14
C ASN A 137 10.66 11.25 -0.18
N ALA A 138 11.51 10.23 -0.24
CA ALA A 138 11.36 9.03 0.56
C ALA A 138 11.41 9.32 2.08
N ALA A 139 12.27 10.23 2.52
CA ALA A 139 12.34 10.61 3.94
C ALA A 139 11.05 11.30 4.40
N GLU A 140 10.44 12.12 3.53
CA GLU A 140 9.16 12.77 3.83
C GLU A 140 8.02 11.75 3.87
N PHE A 141 8.01 10.75 2.97
CA PHE A 141 7.02 9.68 2.98
C PHE A 141 7.17 8.80 4.25
N ILE A 142 8.41 8.46 4.64
CA ILE A 142 8.69 7.78 5.93
C ILE A 142 8.20 8.63 7.11
N ALA A 143 8.45 9.94 7.10
CA ALA A 143 7.98 10.85 8.14
C ALA A 143 6.45 10.88 8.24
N LEU A 144 5.72 10.80 7.10
CA LEU A 144 4.26 10.69 7.10
C LEU A 144 3.81 9.41 7.82
N GLY A 145 4.41 8.26 7.49
CA GLY A 145 4.10 7.00 8.17
C GLY A 145 4.33 7.08 9.69
N ARG A 146 5.45 7.64 10.12
CA ARG A 146 5.77 7.85 11.55
C ARG A 146 4.80 8.80 12.23
N TYR A 147 4.44 9.90 11.57
CA TYR A 147 3.46 10.86 12.06
C TYR A 147 2.12 10.20 12.38
N ILE A 148 1.65 9.31 11.50
CA ILE A 148 0.41 8.58 11.72
C ILE A 148 0.59 7.50 12.81
N ALA A 149 1.65 6.69 12.72
CA ALA A 149 1.88 5.58 13.65
C ALA A 149 2.09 6.03 15.10
N SER A 150 2.69 7.21 15.31
CA SER A 150 2.89 7.81 16.65
C SER A 150 1.62 8.42 17.24
N GLY A 151 0.56 8.63 16.43
CA GLY A 151 -0.64 9.34 16.87
C GLY A 151 -0.49 10.87 16.90
N ALA A 152 0.61 11.43 16.39
CA ALA A 152 0.88 12.86 16.40
C ALA A 152 -0.17 13.66 15.59
N TYR A 153 -0.85 13.02 14.63
CA TYR A 153 -1.95 13.61 13.85
C TYR A 153 -3.12 14.11 14.70
N ARG A 154 -3.22 13.69 15.96
CA ARG A 154 -4.27 14.13 16.88
C ARG A 154 -4.02 15.53 17.45
N SER A 155 -2.79 16.00 17.45
CA SER A 155 -2.39 17.26 18.07
C SER A 155 -1.58 18.20 17.19
N LEU A 156 -1.03 17.70 16.09
CA LEU A 156 -0.17 18.47 15.18
C LEU A 156 -0.62 18.25 13.74
N SER A 157 -0.48 19.25 12.89
CA SER A 157 -0.50 19.07 11.45
C SER A 157 0.79 18.39 10.96
N PHE A 158 0.77 17.75 9.80
CA PHE A 158 1.98 17.11 9.25
C PHE A 158 3.13 18.12 8.98
N PRO A 159 2.89 19.35 8.47
CA PRO A 159 3.94 20.37 8.39
C PRO A 159 4.58 20.71 9.74
N GLU A 160 3.79 20.89 10.81
CA GLU A 160 4.31 21.17 12.15
C GLU A 160 5.12 20.01 12.72
N TYR A 161 4.67 18.77 12.49
CA TYR A 161 5.41 17.56 12.87
C TYR A 161 6.78 17.52 12.21
N LYS A 162 6.87 17.79 10.89
CA LYS A 162 8.15 17.86 10.20
C LYS A 162 9.10 18.93 10.73
N GLN A 163 8.56 20.12 11.07
CA GLN A 163 9.37 21.22 11.62
C GLN A 163 9.98 20.88 12.99
N LYS A 164 9.31 20.05 13.77
CA LYS A 164 9.82 19.62 15.09
C LYS A 164 10.91 18.55 15.01
N GLY A 165 11.18 18.00 13.85
CA GLY A 165 12.22 16.97 13.66
C GLY A 165 11.92 15.65 14.40
N ILE A 166 10.66 15.36 14.65
CA ILE A 166 10.21 14.18 15.40
C ILE A 166 10.06 12.98 14.46
#